data_728cd89ef6091eeb42d9d593e61ed73a
#
_entry.id   728cd89ef6091eeb42d9d593e61ed73a
#
_cell.length_a   1.000
_cell.length_b   1.000
_cell.length_c   1.000
_cell.angle_alpha   90.00
_cell.angle_beta   90.00
_cell.angle_gamma   90.00
#
_symmetry.space_group_name_H-M   'P 1'
#
loop_
_entity.id
_entity.type
_entity.pdbx_description
1 polymer ?
#
loop_
_entity_poly.entity_id
_entity_poly.type
_entity_poly.pdbx_seq_one_letter_code
_entity_poly.pdbx_strand_id
1 'polypeptide(L)'
;MASRINRAIELLAQDQAIYYVGAHSGHVLTRAQGREDAGTWADYINIGMEHGAFDMAGLEEYLRGMVEAGPTRSGHRTPTIIVEAPVNGTDIANVRYNAWQFRQILGRGVHGVLLCQAETPGAVRAFVESCRYPHHLEAVDPFAPTPLERMRGEGGAHRNGADAGEAKPLGLGTRGRGSESSAAPIWGVSEPEYRELCDPWPLNPRGELLLGVKLESPEGIARCEEILSVPGIGFAELGPGDLSLALGYREMPRDPYPPEMQEARDKVFAACRQHGVAFLETGTPETIAQKLDEGVRVIAGHCEETARIGRAHQKRTLPA
;
A
#
# COMPACT_ATOMS: atom_id res chain seq x y z
N MET A 1 10.59 -17.97 12.72
CA MET A 1 9.15 -17.87 13.03
C MET A 1 8.74 -16.44 12.76
N ALA A 2 7.53 -16.21 12.24
CA ALA A 2 7.01 -14.88 11.98
C ALA A 2 7.09 -14.01 13.25
N SER A 3 7.64 -12.81 13.12
CA SER A 3 7.72 -11.82 14.20
C SER A 3 6.68 -10.71 14.04
N ARG A 4 6.03 -10.65 12.86
CA ARG A 4 4.99 -9.70 12.49
C ARG A 4 3.74 -10.41 11.94
N ILE A 5 2.63 -9.69 11.86
CA ILE A 5 1.42 -10.16 11.16
C ILE A 5 1.62 -10.01 9.66
N ASN A 6 2.16 -8.87 9.22
CA ASN A 6 2.37 -8.54 7.81
C ASN A 6 3.76 -8.98 7.35
N ARG A 7 3.81 -10.07 6.56
CA ARG A 7 5.05 -10.61 6.00
C ARG A 7 5.81 -9.60 5.13
N ALA A 8 5.11 -8.79 4.36
CA ALA A 8 5.74 -7.78 3.51
C ALA A 8 6.50 -6.75 4.35
N ILE A 9 5.89 -6.28 5.44
CA ILE A 9 6.55 -5.37 6.39
C ILE A 9 7.74 -6.06 7.07
N GLU A 10 7.61 -7.32 7.48
CA GLU A 10 8.72 -8.05 8.12
C GLU A 10 9.96 -8.12 7.23
N LEU A 11 9.76 -8.28 5.94
CA LEU A 11 10.84 -8.32 4.96
C LEU A 11 11.41 -6.95 4.64
N LEU A 12 10.56 -5.97 4.36
CA LEU A 12 10.99 -4.60 4.07
C LEU A 12 11.75 -3.98 5.25
N ALA A 13 11.34 -4.27 6.49
CA ALA A 13 12.05 -3.82 7.70
C ALA A 13 13.47 -4.42 7.84
N GLN A 14 13.76 -5.51 7.13
CA GLN A 14 15.07 -6.16 7.05
C GLN A 14 15.83 -5.79 5.76
N ASP A 15 15.37 -4.79 5.02
CA ASP A 15 15.87 -4.42 3.68
C ASP A 15 15.80 -5.56 2.65
N GLN A 16 14.86 -6.49 2.83
CA GLN A 16 14.60 -7.60 1.92
C GLN A 16 13.52 -7.23 0.91
N ALA A 17 13.75 -7.55 -0.36
CA ALA A 17 12.74 -7.34 -1.38
C ALA A 17 11.54 -8.28 -1.20
N ILE A 18 10.37 -7.78 -1.55
CA ILE A 18 9.12 -8.52 -1.59
C ILE A 18 8.66 -8.72 -3.03
N TYR A 19 8.03 -9.86 -3.28
CA TYR A 19 7.54 -10.26 -4.61
C TYR A 19 6.05 -10.49 -4.55
N TYR A 20 5.32 -10.01 -5.55
CA TYR A 20 3.88 -10.20 -5.58
C TYR A 20 3.37 -10.95 -6.82
N VAL A 21 2.18 -11.51 -6.65
CA VAL A 21 1.31 -12.03 -7.71
C VAL A 21 -0.02 -11.32 -7.64
N GLY A 22 -0.82 -11.47 -8.66
CA GLY A 22 -2.14 -10.85 -8.78
C GLY A 22 -2.23 -9.97 -10.02
N ALA A 23 -3.35 -9.31 -10.18
CA ALA A 23 -3.63 -8.51 -11.37
C ALA A 23 -4.32 -7.19 -11.00
N HIS A 24 -4.01 -6.15 -11.75
CA HIS A 24 -4.69 -4.84 -11.66
C HIS A 24 -6.16 -4.93 -12.10
N SER A 25 -6.48 -5.87 -13.00
CA SER A 25 -7.82 -6.05 -13.57
C SER A 25 -8.77 -6.90 -12.73
N GLY A 26 -8.38 -7.29 -11.53
CA GLY A 26 -9.20 -8.07 -10.62
C GLY A 26 -8.61 -9.43 -10.25
N HIS A 27 -9.33 -10.14 -9.39
CA HIS A 27 -8.95 -11.45 -8.85
C HIS A 27 -10.21 -12.30 -8.63
N VAL A 28 -10.07 -13.63 -8.63
CA VAL A 28 -11.19 -14.53 -8.29
C VAL A 28 -11.36 -14.56 -6.78
N LEU A 29 -12.33 -13.81 -6.27
CA LEU A 29 -12.55 -13.63 -4.85
C LEU A 29 -13.56 -14.64 -4.31
N THR A 30 -13.14 -15.90 -4.17
CA THR A 30 -13.94 -16.96 -3.55
C THR A 30 -13.17 -17.62 -2.42
N ARG A 31 -13.90 -18.26 -1.52
CA ARG A 31 -13.29 -19.02 -0.40
C ARG A 31 -12.41 -20.19 -0.88
N ALA A 32 -12.81 -20.82 -1.98
CA ALA A 32 -12.01 -21.89 -2.60
C ALA A 32 -10.68 -21.35 -3.13
N GLN A 33 -10.73 -20.24 -3.87
CA GLN A 33 -9.52 -19.58 -4.38
C GLN A 33 -8.61 -19.10 -3.25
N GLY A 34 -9.17 -18.56 -2.17
CA GLY A 34 -8.38 -18.16 -1.00
C GLY A 34 -7.61 -19.32 -0.37
N ARG A 35 -8.20 -20.52 -0.29
CA ARG A 35 -7.48 -21.71 0.18
C ARG A 35 -6.33 -22.12 -0.75
N GLU A 36 -6.53 -22.01 -2.05
CA GLU A 36 -5.51 -22.33 -3.04
C GLU A 36 -4.36 -21.33 -2.97
N ASP A 37 -4.67 -20.03 -2.97
CA ASP A 37 -3.69 -18.96 -2.99
C ASP A 37 -2.92 -18.79 -1.67
N ALA A 38 -3.40 -19.34 -0.56
CA ALA A 38 -2.67 -19.36 0.71
C ALA A 38 -1.32 -20.05 0.62
N GLY A 39 -1.16 -20.98 -0.33
CA GLY A 39 0.10 -21.66 -0.65
C GLY A 39 1.02 -20.92 -1.62
N THR A 40 0.72 -19.67 -1.98
CA THR A 40 1.50 -18.90 -2.95
C THR A 40 2.99 -18.81 -2.59
N TRP A 41 3.85 -18.82 -3.61
CA TRP A 41 5.27 -18.51 -3.47
C TRP A 41 5.53 -17.01 -3.23
N ALA A 42 4.56 -16.14 -3.57
CA ALA A 42 4.71 -14.71 -3.46
C ALA A 42 4.67 -14.22 -1.98
N ASP A 43 5.23 -13.06 -1.73
CA ASP A 43 5.22 -12.44 -0.40
C ASP A 43 3.94 -11.70 -0.12
N TYR A 44 3.32 -11.17 -1.19
CA TYR A 44 1.96 -10.65 -1.11
C TYR A 44 1.18 -10.92 -2.39
N ILE A 45 -0.14 -10.84 -2.26
CA ILE A 45 -1.08 -10.91 -3.38
C ILE A 45 -1.69 -9.54 -3.56
N ASN A 46 -1.59 -9.02 -4.78
CA ASN A 46 -2.21 -7.77 -5.19
C ASN A 46 -3.62 -8.04 -5.73
N ILE A 47 -4.61 -7.34 -5.19
CA ILE A 47 -6.00 -7.44 -5.62
C ILE A 47 -6.41 -6.12 -6.24
N GLY A 48 -6.43 -6.07 -7.57
CA GLY A 48 -6.84 -4.87 -8.33
C GLY A 48 -8.34 -4.65 -8.26
N MET A 49 -8.78 -3.61 -7.58
CA MET A 49 -10.15 -3.12 -7.61
C MET A 49 -10.26 -1.77 -8.33
N GLU A 50 -9.14 -1.22 -8.80
CA GLU A 50 -9.11 -0.04 -9.66
C GLU A 50 -9.78 -0.34 -11.01
N HIS A 51 -9.36 -1.43 -11.65
CA HIS A 51 -9.90 -1.89 -12.93
C HIS A 51 -10.78 -3.15 -12.79
N GLY A 52 -10.78 -3.76 -11.61
CA GLY A 52 -11.59 -4.94 -11.29
C GLY A 52 -12.87 -4.60 -10.54
N ALA A 53 -13.63 -5.63 -10.21
CA ALA A 53 -14.85 -5.46 -9.44
C ALA A 53 -14.58 -5.05 -7.98
N PHE A 54 -15.31 -4.07 -7.46
CA PHE A 54 -15.32 -3.74 -6.04
C PHE A 54 -16.19 -4.75 -5.26
N ASP A 55 -15.66 -5.95 -5.05
CA ASP A 55 -16.38 -7.07 -4.43
C ASP A 55 -15.94 -7.30 -2.98
N MET A 56 -16.59 -6.62 -2.05
CA MET A 56 -16.27 -6.73 -0.62
C MET A 56 -16.75 -8.05 0.01
N ALA A 57 -17.81 -8.65 -0.51
CA ALA A 57 -18.28 -9.94 -0.03
C ALA A 57 -17.34 -11.07 -0.47
N GLY A 58 -16.93 -11.05 -1.73
CA GLY A 58 -15.93 -11.98 -2.25
C GLY A 58 -14.59 -11.84 -1.54
N LEU A 59 -14.13 -10.62 -1.28
CA LEU A 59 -12.88 -10.37 -0.54
C LEU A 59 -12.92 -10.97 0.87
N GLU A 60 -14.03 -10.86 1.57
CA GLU A 60 -14.21 -11.48 2.90
C GLU A 60 -14.12 -13.01 2.83
N GLU A 61 -14.81 -13.62 1.88
CA GLU A 61 -14.76 -15.08 1.69
C GLU A 61 -13.37 -15.55 1.27
N TYR A 62 -12.70 -14.81 0.42
CA TYR A 62 -11.32 -15.10 -0.02
C TYR A 62 -10.34 -15.11 1.17
N LEU A 63 -10.37 -14.07 2.02
CA LEU A 63 -9.52 -13.99 3.21
C LEU A 63 -9.84 -15.09 4.24
N ARG A 64 -11.11 -15.44 4.42
CA ARG A 64 -11.53 -16.58 5.25
C ARG A 64 -10.97 -17.91 4.72
N GLY A 65 -11.00 -18.07 3.40
CA GLY A 65 -10.38 -19.24 2.75
C GLY A 65 -8.88 -19.36 3.03
N MET A 66 -8.16 -18.26 2.99
CA MET A 66 -6.73 -18.23 3.35
C MET A 66 -6.48 -18.64 4.80
N VAL A 67 -7.27 -18.09 5.74
CA VAL A 67 -7.14 -18.47 7.16
C VAL A 67 -7.42 -19.96 7.37
N GLU A 68 -8.38 -20.54 6.67
CA GLU A 68 -8.70 -21.96 6.75
C GLU A 68 -7.61 -22.89 6.20
N ALA A 69 -6.87 -22.43 5.20
CA ALA A 69 -5.74 -23.19 4.67
C ALA A 69 -4.59 -23.34 5.67
N GLY A 70 -4.56 -22.47 6.68
CA GLY A 70 -3.51 -22.48 7.70
C GLY A 70 -2.33 -21.58 7.36
N PRO A 71 -1.30 -21.54 8.22
CA PRO A 71 -0.21 -20.60 8.12
C PRO A 71 0.68 -20.89 6.91
N THR A 72 1.30 -19.81 6.41
CA THR A 72 2.34 -19.87 5.37
C THR A 72 3.57 -20.63 5.87
N ARG A 73 4.48 -20.99 4.97
CA ARG A 73 5.76 -21.64 5.33
C ARG A 73 6.63 -20.78 6.25
N SER A 74 6.51 -19.46 6.19
CA SER A 74 7.21 -18.55 7.09
C SER A 74 6.51 -18.38 8.45
N GLY A 75 5.37 -19.02 8.65
CA GLY A 75 4.62 -19.00 9.91
C GLY A 75 3.65 -17.82 10.07
N HIS A 76 3.47 -16.99 9.05
CA HIS A 76 2.43 -15.96 9.02
C HIS A 76 1.06 -16.61 8.84
N ARG A 77 0.04 -16.02 9.43
CA ARG A 77 -1.33 -16.56 9.39
C ARG A 77 -1.89 -16.70 7.98
N THR A 78 -1.58 -15.71 7.13
CA THR A 78 -1.93 -15.68 5.69
C THR A 78 -0.79 -15.03 4.92
N PRO A 79 -0.72 -15.15 3.59
CA PRO A 79 0.04 -14.20 2.77
C PRO A 79 -0.43 -12.77 3.04
N THR A 80 0.45 -11.79 2.81
CA THR A 80 0.04 -10.38 2.83
C THR A 80 -0.92 -10.11 1.68
N ILE A 81 -2.01 -9.38 1.93
CA ILE A 81 -2.98 -8.96 0.91
C ILE A 81 -2.97 -7.44 0.83
N ILE A 82 -2.73 -6.91 -0.37
CA ILE A 82 -2.79 -5.49 -0.68
C ILE A 82 -3.87 -5.28 -1.74
N VAL A 83 -4.74 -4.29 -1.53
CA VAL A 83 -5.82 -3.96 -2.45
C VAL A 83 -5.52 -2.64 -3.14
N GLU A 84 -5.55 -2.62 -4.46
CA GLU A 84 -5.60 -1.39 -5.25
C GLU A 84 -7.01 -0.82 -5.15
N ALA A 85 -7.13 0.32 -4.49
CA ALA A 85 -8.44 0.94 -4.28
C ALA A 85 -8.92 1.65 -5.56
N PRO A 86 -10.24 1.61 -5.85
CA PRO A 86 -10.77 2.25 -7.05
C PRO A 86 -10.78 3.79 -6.99
N VAL A 87 -10.48 4.38 -5.85
CA VAL A 87 -10.41 5.83 -5.71
C VAL A 87 -9.08 6.39 -6.21
N ASN A 88 -9.15 7.41 -7.06
CA ASN A 88 -7.99 8.12 -7.56
C ASN A 88 -7.49 9.17 -6.55
N GLY A 89 -6.18 9.24 -6.37
CA GLY A 89 -5.50 10.18 -5.49
C GLY A 89 -5.26 11.58 -6.10
N THR A 90 -6.18 12.08 -6.93
CA THR A 90 -6.01 13.33 -7.68
C THR A 90 -6.00 14.55 -6.75
N ASP A 91 -6.95 14.61 -5.83
CA ASP A 91 -7.08 15.72 -4.89
C ASP A 91 -7.68 15.29 -3.53
N ILE A 92 -7.54 16.17 -2.54
CA ILE A 92 -7.99 15.91 -1.17
C ILE A 92 -9.51 15.71 -1.05
N ALA A 93 -10.31 16.39 -1.87
CA ALA A 93 -11.76 16.30 -1.79
C ALA A 93 -12.23 14.96 -2.35
N ASN A 94 -11.64 14.52 -3.46
CA ASN A 94 -11.92 13.21 -4.05
C ASN A 94 -11.61 12.07 -3.07
N VAL A 95 -10.44 12.09 -2.46
CA VAL A 95 -10.04 11.04 -1.49
C VAL A 95 -10.95 11.06 -0.26
N ARG A 96 -11.26 12.22 0.30
CA ARG A 96 -12.16 12.33 1.45
C ARG A 96 -13.59 11.88 1.16
N TYR A 97 -14.11 12.22 -0.01
CA TYR A 97 -15.45 11.78 -0.43
C TYR A 97 -15.52 10.25 -0.56
N ASN A 98 -14.44 9.63 -1.03
CA ASN A 98 -14.34 8.20 -1.26
C ASN A 98 -13.71 7.42 -0.08
N ALA A 99 -13.42 8.03 1.04
CA ALA A 99 -12.79 7.39 2.20
C ALA A 99 -13.55 6.17 2.75
N TRP A 100 -14.84 6.05 2.43
CA TRP A 100 -15.65 4.88 2.76
C TRP A 100 -15.13 3.59 2.10
N GLN A 101 -14.47 3.68 0.93
CA GLN A 101 -13.88 2.54 0.24
C GLN A 101 -12.74 1.95 1.09
N PHE A 102 -11.85 2.78 1.61
CA PHE A 102 -10.77 2.32 2.49
C PHE A 102 -11.31 1.63 3.75
N ARG A 103 -12.38 2.17 4.34
CA ARG A 103 -13.03 1.52 5.50
C ARG A 103 -13.61 0.17 5.15
N GLN A 104 -14.22 0.02 3.97
CA GLN A 104 -14.76 -1.26 3.50
C GLN A 104 -13.64 -2.28 3.25
N ILE A 105 -12.58 -1.89 2.57
CA ILE A 105 -11.41 -2.71 2.25
C ILE A 105 -10.72 -3.17 3.55
N LEU A 106 -10.32 -2.22 4.40
CA LEU A 106 -9.65 -2.51 5.67
C LEU A 106 -10.53 -3.31 6.64
N GLY A 107 -11.84 -3.11 6.57
CA GLY A 107 -12.82 -3.87 7.34
C GLY A 107 -12.86 -5.35 7.01
N ARG A 108 -12.31 -5.78 5.88
CA ARG A 108 -12.19 -7.20 5.54
C ARG A 108 -10.93 -7.86 6.13
N GLY A 109 -9.97 -7.08 6.62
CA GLY A 109 -8.75 -7.60 7.24
C GLY A 109 -7.56 -7.70 6.28
N VAL A 110 -7.53 -6.91 5.21
CA VAL A 110 -6.35 -6.80 4.33
C VAL A 110 -5.18 -6.17 5.06
N HIS A 111 -3.98 -6.37 4.54
CA HIS A 111 -2.72 -5.94 5.15
C HIS A 111 -2.15 -4.66 4.54
N GLY A 112 -2.76 -4.18 3.47
CA GLY A 112 -2.33 -2.95 2.79
C GLY A 112 -3.36 -2.44 1.81
N VAL A 113 -3.16 -1.17 1.42
CA VAL A 113 -3.96 -0.50 0.38
C VAL A 113 -3.00 0.31 -0.49
N LEU A 114 -3.22 0.25 -1.81
CA LEU A 114 -2.53 1.06 -2.80
C LEU A 114 -3.50 2.11 -3.34
N LEU A 115 -3.14 3.39 -3.20
CA LEU A 115 -3.88 4.52 -3.77
C LEU A 115 -3.36 4.79 -5.18
N CYS A 116 -4.21 4.63 -6.19
CA CYS A 116 -3.88 4.86 -7.59
C CYS A 116 -3.96 6.35 -7.96
N GLN A 117 -3.28 6.75 -9.01
CA GLN A 117 -3.23 8.12 -9.56
C GLN A 117 -3.00 9.20 -8.48
N ALA A 118 -1.95 9.04 -7.68
CA ALA A 118 -1.59 9.99 -6.64
C ALA A 118 -0.95 11.25 -7.28
N GLU A 119 -1.65 12.39 -7.22
CA GLU A 119 -1.24 13.63 -7.90
C GLU A 119 -0.93 14.77 -6.93
N THR A 120 -1.41 14.70 -5.71
CA THR A 120 -1.17 15.77 -4.73
C THR A 120 -0.81 15.24 -3.34
N PRO A 121 0.09 15.91 -2.59
CA PRO A 121 0.41 15.51 -1.22
C PRO A 121 -0.82 15.61 -0.29
N GLY A 122 -1.76 16.52 -0.58
CA GLY A 122 -3.01 16.64 0.15
C GLY A 122 -3.92 15.41 0.00
N ALA A 123 -3.98 14.82 -1.20
CA ALA A 123 -4.70 13.58 -1.46
C ALA A 123 -4.07 12.41 -0.69
N VAL A 124 -2.75 12.28 -0.75
CA VAL A 124 -2.03 11.21 -0.06
C VAL A 124 -2.14 11.35 1.46
N ARG A 125 -2.08 12.58 2.00
CA ARG A 125 -2.35 12.84 3.41
C ARG A 125 -3.77 12.39 3.80
N ALA A 126 -4.78 12.77 3.01
CA ALA A 126 -6.16 12.36 3.27
C ALA A 126 -6.35 10.83 3.22
N PHE A 127 -5.60 10.15 2.34
CA PHE A 127 -5.56 8.70 2.27
C PHE A 127 -5.00 8.08 3.56
N VAL A 128 -3.82 8.53 4.01
CA VAL A 128 -3.21 8.05 5.25
C VAL A 128 -4.15 8.30 6.44
N GLU A 129 -4.70 9.51 6.58
CA GLU A 129 -5.66 9.86 7.64
C GLU A 129 -6.91 8.97 7.61
N SER A 130 -7.37 8.58 6.41
CA SER A 130 -8.57 7.74 6.24
C SER A 130 -8.34 6.28 6.62
N CYS A 131 -7.11 5.83 6.60
CA CYS A 131 -6.72 4.47 6.99
C CYS A 131 -6.41 4.32 8.49
N ARG A 132 -6.23 5.43 9.21
CA ARG A 132 -5.82 5.47 10.61
C ARG A 132 -6.98 5.67 11.58
N TYR A 133 -6.87 5.05 12.76
CA TYR A 133 -7.75 5.36 13.89
C TYR A 133 -7.32 6.66 14.59
N PRO A 134 -8.28 7.43 15.17
CA PRO A 134 -7.97 8.76 15.76
C PRO A 134 -7.02 8.75 16.95
N HIS A 135 -6.79 7.61 17.58
CA HIS A 135 -5.90 7.49 18.75
C HIS A 135 -4.42 7.35 18.38
N HIS A 136 -4.10 7.10 17.11
CA HIS A 136 -2.71 7.11 16.63
C HIS A 136 -2.26 8.55 16.39
N LEU A 137 -1.22 8.97 17.12
CA LEU A 137 -0.78 10.36 17.14
C LEU A 137 0.58 10.60 16.46
N GLU A 138 1.22 9.55 15.95
CA GLU A 138 2.49 9.66 15.23
C GLU A 138 2.35 10.62 14.03
N ALA A 139 3.26 11.60 13.94
CA ALA A 139 3.28 12.67 12.94
C ALA A 139 1.99 13.52 12.84
N VAL A 140 1.09 13.43 13.79
CA VAL A 140 -0.06 14.35 13.89
C VAL A 140 0.45 15.71 14.35
N ASP A 141 -0.11 16.78 13.77
CA ASP A 141 0.20 18.14 14.15
C ASP A 141 -0.01 18.35 15.66
N PRO A 142 1.02 18.65 16.43
CA PRO A 142 0.90 18.85 17.88
C PRO A 142 0.04 20.08 18.25
N PHE A 143 -0.20 20.97 17.29
CA PHE A 143 -1.08 22.13 17.46
C PHE A 143 -2.48 21.88 16.92
N ALA A 144 -2.77 20.69 16.39
CA ALA A 144 -4.11 20.33 15.98
C ALA A 144 -5.04 20.31 17.22
N PRO A 145 -6.26 20.87 17.12
CA PRO A 145 -7.17 20.82 18.24
C PRO A 145 -7.51 19.37 18.61
N THR A 146 -7.47 19.11 19.89
CA THR A 146 -7.85 17.82 20.45
C THR A 146 -9.29 17.44 20.08
N PRO A 147 -9.67 16.17 20.12
CA PRO A 147 -11.06 15.75 19.89
C PRO A 147 -12.06 16.50 20.80
N LEU A 148 -11.67 16.77 22.05
CA LEU A 148 -12.51 17.46 23.02
C LEU A 148 -12.70 18.94 22.67
N GLU A 149 -11.64 19.63 22.28
CA GLU A 149 -11.69 21.02 21.80
C GLU A 149 -12.57 21.14 20.55
N ARG A 150 -12.42 20.21 19.60
CA ARG A 150 -13.28 20.17 18.41
C ARG A 150 -14.75 19.95 18.76
N MET A 151 -15.04 19.06 19.70
CA MET A 151 -16.40 18.81 20.17
C MET A 151 -17.03 20.08 20.80
N ARG A 152 -16.23 20.91 21.48
CA ARG A 152 -16.67 22.16 22.10
C ARG A 152 -16.72 23.34 21.13
N GLY A 153 -16.31 23.12 19.85
CA GLY A 153 -16.17 24.22 18.90
C GLY A 153 -14.98 25.14 19.20
N GLU A 154 -14.12 24.72 20.13
CA GLU A 154 -12.91 25.41 20.51
C GLU A 154 -11.81 24.96 19.55
N GLY A 155 -11.25 25.75 18.79
CA GLY A 155 -10.26 25.36 17.78
C GLY A 155 -10.76 25.78 16.42
N GLY A 156 -10.27 26.91 16.05
CA GLY A 156 -10.65 27.58 14.81
C GLY A 156 -10.60 26.67 13.59
N ALA A 157 -11.02 27.22 12.48
CA ALA A 157 -11.22 26.56 11.20
C ALA A 157 -10.02 25.77 10.61
N HIS A 158 -9.24 25.19 11.50
CA HIS A 158 -8.20 24.33 11.09
C HIS A 158 -8.69 23.10 10.58
N ARG A 159 -9.07 23.00 9.68
CA ARG A 159 -9.28 22.01 9.41
C ARG A 159 -9.63 21.35 8.38
N ASN A 160 -10.19 21.66 7.60
CA ASN A 160 -10.48 21.03 6.37
C ASN A 160 -9.67 21.63 5.23
N GLY A 161 -8.45 21.98 5.63
CA GLY A 161 -7.33 22.42 4.84
C GLY A 161 -7.57 22.67 3.38
N ALA A 162 -7.97 23.87 3.12
CA ALA A 162 -7.90 24.46 1.78
C ALA A 162 -6.43 24.71 1.32
N ASP A 163 -5.46 24.06 1.93
CA ASP A 163 -4.06 24.26 1.59
C ASP A 163 -3.50 23.06 0.84
N ALA A 164 -3.70 23.11 -0.44
CA ALA A 164 -3.33 22.06 -1.39
C ALA A 164 -1.83 22.01 -1.72
N GLY A 165 -0.98 22.71 -1.03
CA GLY A 165 0.37 22.95 -1.52
C GLY A 165 1.55 22.50 -0.66
N GLU A 166 1.36 22.03 0.56
CA GLU A 166 2.50 21.69 1.41
C GLU A 166 2.37 20.30 2.03
N ALA A 167 3.49 19.61 2.17
CA ALA A 167 3.63 18.42 3.00
C ALA A 167 3.47 18.85 4.47
N LYS A 168 2.22 19.04 4.91
CA LYS A 168 1.90 19.42 6.29
C LYS A 168 1.86 18.19 7.18
N PRO A 169 2.04 18.32 8.50
CA PRO A 169 1.79 17.26 9.44
C PRO A 169 0.43 16.60 9.21
N LEU A 170 0.32 15.33 9.54
CA LEU A 170 -0.96 14.61 9.44
C LEU A 170 -2.00 15.25 10.37
N GLY A 171 -3.24 15.22 9.95
CA GLY A 171 -4.38 15.38 10.84
C GLY A 171 -4.65 14.10 11.62
N LEU A 172 -5.66 14.15 12.52
CA LEU A 172 -6.12 12.95 13.20
C LEU A 172 -6.70 11.93 12.20
N GLY A 173 -6.49 10.66 12.50
CA GLY A 173 -7.12 9.58 11.77
C GLY A 173 -8.65 9.73 11.76
N THR A 174 -9.27 9.28 10.68
CA THR A 174 -10.73 9.41 10.47
C THR A 174 -11.45 8.07 10.40
N ARG A 175 -10.73 6.96 10.59
CA ARG A 175 -11.33 5.62 10.61
C ARG A 175 -12.18 5.44 11.88
N GLY A 176 -13.42 5.01 11.68
CA GLY A 176 -14.36 4.73 12.77
C GLY A 176 -14.34 3.28 13.21
N ARG A 177 -15.07 2.98 14.30
CA ARG A 177 -15.35 1.62 14.79
C ARG A 177 -16.38 0.89 13.93
N GLY A 178 -16.41 -0.45 14.04
CA GLY A 178 -17.49 -1.31 13.58
C GLY A 178 -17.06 -2.40 12.60
N SER A 179 -15.81 -2.38 12.12
CA SER A 179 -15.30 -3.39 11.18
C SER A 179 -14.27 -4.34 11.80
N GLU A 180 -13.89 -4.13 13.04
CA GLU A 180 -12.85 -4.91 13.74
C GLU A 180 -13.25 -6.37 13.93
N SER A 181 -14.52 -6.63 14.18
CA SER A 181 -15.05 -8.00 14.36
C SER A 181 -14.86 -8.89 13.13
N SER A 182 -14.83 -8.32 11.93
CA SER A 182 -14.53 -9.05 10.69
C SER A 182 -13.02 -9.12 10.42
N ALA A 183 -12.29 -8.04 10.68
CA ALA A 183 -10.87 -7.92 10.33
C ALA A 183 -9.92 -8.60 11.33
N ALA A 184 -10.17 -8.47 12.64
CA ALA A 184 -9.31 -9.01 13.68
C ALA A 184 -9.12 -10.54 13.60
N PRO A 185 -10.15 -11.36 13.30
CA PRO A 185 -9.99 -12.79 13.10
C PRO A 185 -9.08 -13.17 11.92
N ILE A 186 -9.03 -12.34 10.88
CA ILE A 186 -8.12 -12.56 9.74
C ILE A 186 -6.67 -12.39 10.20
N TRP A 187 -6.39 -11.37 11.00
CA TRP A 187 -5.06 -11.13 11.57
C TRP A 187 -4.72 -12.08 12.75
N GLY A 188 -5.72 -12.76 13.32
CA GLY A 188 -5.56 -13.66 14.46
C GLY A 188 -5.33 -12.95 15.78
N VAL A 189 -5.89 -11.76 15.94
CA VAL A 189 -5.77 -10.88 17.11
C VAL A 189 -7.14 -10.52 17.68
N SER A 190 -7.19 -9.95 18.87
CA SER A 190 -8.41 -9.34 19.42
C SER A 190 -8.75 -8.01 18.73
N GLU A 191 -10.00 -7.56 18.82
CA GLU A 191 -10.41 -6.26 18.27
C GLU A 191 -9.62 -5.07 18.85
N PRO A 192 -9.31 -5.00 20.16
CA PRO A 192 -8.42 -3.97 20.68
C PRO A 192 -7.03 -4.00 20.06
N GLU A 193 -6.40 -5.19 19.99
CA GLU A 193 -5.08 -5.36 19.36
C GLU A 193 -5.10 -4.97 17.88
N TYR A 194 -6.16 -5.35 17.15
CA TYR A 194 -6.30 -4.94 15.76
C TYR A 194 -6.28 -3.41 15.63
N ARG A 195 -7.00 -2.67 16.48
CA ARG A 195 -6.98 -1.21 16.43
C ARG A 195 -5.61 -0.61 16.73
N GLU A 196 -4.85 -1.22 17.64
CA GLU A 196 -3.48 -0.78 17.95
C GLU A 196 -2.48 -1.07 16.85
N LEU A 197 -2.63 -2.21 16.17
CA LEU A 197 -1.67 -2.67 15.15
C LEU A 197 -2.03 -2.19 13.73
N CYS A 198 -3.30 -1.88 13.47
CA CYS A 198 -3.73 -1.42 12.15
C CYS A 198 -3.43 0.07 11.94
N ASP A 199 -2.15 0.39 11.93
CA ASP A 199 -1.59 1.71 11.66
C ASP A 199 -0.45 1.60 10.63
N PRO A 200 -0.20 2.61 9.78
CA PRO A 200 0.79 2.52 8.72
C PRO A 200 2.23 2.34 9.21
N TRP A 201 2.89 1.33 8.69
CA TRP A 201 4.35 1.21 8.74
C TRP A 201 4.94 1.94 7.52
N PRO A 202 6.09 2.65 7.63
CA PRO A 202 7.01 2.76 8.78
C PRO A 202 6.66 3.88 9.77
N LEU A 203 5.60 4.64 9.55
CA LEU A 203 5.19 5.75 10.43
C LEU A 203 5.06 5.30 11.89
N ASN A 204 4.31 4.24 12.10
CA ASN A 204 4.29 3.53 13.38
C ASN A 204 5.18 2.28 13.25
N PRO A 205 6.31 2.20 13.98
CA PRO A 205 7.21 1.05 13.90
C PRO A 205 6.54 -0.29 14.26
N ARG A 206 5.46 -0.27 15.05
CA ARG A 206 4.66 -1.46 15.40
C ARG A 206 3.46 -1.67 14.47
N GLY A 207 3.22 -0.74 13.55
CA GLY A 207 2.12 -0.82 12.60
C GLY A 207 2.25 -2.02 11.66
N GLU A 208 1.14 -2.64 11.35
CA GLU A 208 1.04 -3.82 10.48
C GLU A 208 0.29 -3.52 9.17
N LEU A 209 0.01 -2.22 8.89
CA LEU A 209 -0.62 -1.78 7.67
C LEU A 209 0.42 -1.21 6.71
N LEU A 210 0.49 -1.75 5.47
CA LEU A 210 1.39 -1.27 4.43
C LEU A 210 0.60 -0.44 3.40
N LEU A 211 0.82 0.87 3.41
CA LEU A 211 0.19 1.79 2.45
C LEU A 211 1.13 2.10 1.30
N GLY A 212 0.58 2.12 0.09
CA GLY A 212 1.32 2.49 -1.12
C GLY A 212 0.61 3.55 -1.94
N VAL A 213 1.35 4.16 -2.86
CA VAL A 213 0.83 5.11 -3.86
C VAL A 213 1.32 4.73 -5.25
N LYS A 214 0.49 4.94 -6.26
CA LYS A 214 0.84 4.78 -7.66
C LYS A 214 0.96 6.15 -8.32
N LEU A 215 2.13 6.44 -8.88
CA LEU A 215 2.47 7.67 -9.59
C LEU A 215 2.46 7.36 -11.08
N GLU A 216 1.43 7.81 -11.80
CA GLU A 216 1.14 7.35 -13.16
C GLU A 216 0.54 8.44 -14.06
N SER A 217 0.63 9.70 -13.61
CA SER A 217 0.27 10.88 -14.39
C SER A 217 1.42 11.90 -14.41
N PRO A 218 1.49 12.78 -15.42
CA PRO A 218 2.46 13.86 -15.45
C PRO A 218 2.42 14.74 -14.19
N GLU A 219 1.22 14.99 -13.66
CA GLU A 219 0.97 15.76 -12.43
C GLU A 219 1.58 15.09 -11.21
N GLY A 220 1.35 13.79 -11.04
CA GLY A 220 1.91 12.99 -9.96
C GLY A 220 3.44 12.92 -10.04
N ILE A 221 3.99 12.69 -11.25
CA ILE A 221 5.44 12.66 -11.48
C ILE A 221 6.07 14.03 -11.19
N ALA A 222 5.43 15.13 -11.59
CA ALA A 222 5.94 16.48 -11.33
C ALA A 222 6.14 16.75 -9.83
N ARG A 223 5.23 16.21 -8.98
CA ARG A 223 5.16 16.44 -7.54
C ARG A 223 5.58 15.24 -6.68
N CYS A 224 6.25 14.25 -7.26
CA CYS A 224 6.55 12.99 -6.57
C CYS A 224 7.32 13.17 -5.25
N GLU A 225 8.24 14.13 -5.14
CA GLU A 225 8.95 14.43 -3.90
C GLU A 225 7.99 14.88 -2.78
N GLU A 226 7.07 15.82 -3.09
CA GLU A 226 6.08 16.30 -2.12
C GLU A 226 5.13 15.17 -1.70
N ILE A 227 4.70 14.36 -2.66
CA ILE A 227 3.81 13.21 -2.44
C ILE A 227 4.47 12.18 -1.53
N LEU A 228 5.70 11.79 -1.84
CA LEU A 228 6.44 10.77 -1.10
C LEU A 228 6.99 11.26 0.25
N SER A 229 7.01 12.58 0.48
CA SER A 229 7.33 13.16 1.80
C SER A 229 6.20 13.01 2.82
N VAL A 230 4.99 12.61 2.39
CA VAL A 230 3.87 12.39 3.30
C VAL A 230 4.14 11.19 4.19
N PRO A 231 4.11 11.33 5.53
CA PRO A 231 4.37 10.22 6.43
C PRO A 231 3.33 9.09 6.30
N GLY A 232 3.79 7.85 6.38
CA GLY A 232 2.91 6.68 6.40
C GLY A 232 2.84 5.92 5.08
N ILE A 233 3.53 6.37 4.03
CA ILE A 233 3.67 5.63 2.78
C ILE A 233 4.88 4.70 2.90
N GLY A 234 4.66 3.39 2.74
CA GLY A 234 5.70 2.37 2.82
C GLY A 234 6.27 1.96 1.47
N PHE A 235 5.49 2.09 0.38
CA PHE A 235 5.97 1.79 -0.97
C PHE A 235 5.32 2.69 -2.02
N ALA A 236 5.95 2.79 -3.18
CA ALA A 236 5.41 3.53 -4.32
C ALA A 236 5.72 2.82 -5.63
N GLU A 237 4.79 2.90 -6.56
CA GLU A 237 4.87 2.37 -7.91
C GLU A 237 4.92 3.50 -8.93
N LEU A 238 5.78 3.38 -9.95
CA LEU A 238 5.54 4.05 -11.21
C LEU A 238 4.56 3.20 -12.01
N GLY A 239 3.34 3.70 -12.29
CA GLY A 239 2.36 2.99 -13.11
C GLY A 239 2.64 3.19 -14.61
N PRO A 240 3.41 2.30 -15.27
CA PRO A 240 3.85 2.56 -16.64
C PRO A 240 2.72 2.48 -17.66
N GLY A 241 1.65 1.75 -17.36
CA GLY A 241 0.48 1.63 -18.21
C GLY A 241 -0.21 2.97 -18.41
N ASP A 242 -0.72 3.55 -17.34
CA ASP A 242 -1.48 4.81 -17.38
C ASP A 242 -0.57 5.99 -17.69
N LEU A 243 0.67 6.00 -17.20
CA LEU A 243 1.65 7.02 -17.60
C LEU A 243 1.87 7.02 -19.11
N SER A 244 2.00 5.86 -19.75
CA SER A 244 2.19 5.79 -21.20
C SER A 244 1.00 6.36 -21.96
N LEU A 245 -0.22 6.07 -21.51
CA LEU A 245 -1.44 6.64 -22.10
C LEU A 245 -1.50 8.16 -21.91
N ALA A 246 -1.16 8.66 -20.71
CA ALA A 246 -1.11 10.09 -20.42
C ALA A 246 -0.08 10.83 -21.26
N LEU A 247 1.03 10.17 -21.62
CA LEU A 247 2.05 10.69 -22.55
C LEU A 247 1.69 10.54 -24.03
N GLY A 248 0.54 9.94 -24.34
CA GLY A 248 0.02 9.81 -25.73
C GLY A 248 0.44 8.53 -26.45
N TYR A 249 1.06 7.58 -25.78
CA TYR A 249 1.35 6.28 -26.39
C TYR A 249 0.07 5.45 -26.54
N ARG A 250 -0.11 4.83 -27.70
CA ARG A 250 -1.25 3.94 -27.95
C ARG A 250 -1.03 2.53 -27.40
N GLU A 251 0.23 2.12 -27.29
CA GLU A 251 0.65 0.85 -26.76
C GLU A 251 1.68 1.12 -25.64
N MET A 252 1.62 0.36 -24.56
CA MET A 252 2.56 0.51 -23.46
C MET A 252 3.98 0.13 -23.93
N PRO A 253 4.94 1.04 -23.90
CA PRO A 253 6.34 0.73 -24.18
C PRO A 253 6.88 -0.31 -23.19
N ARG A 254 7.79 -1.15 -23.66
CA ARG A 254 8.50 -2.12 -22.82
C ARG A 254 9.83 -1.55 -22.35
N ASP A 255 10.38 -2.12 -21.29
CA ASP A 255 11.75 -1.85 -20.84
C ASP A 255 12.77 -2.33 -21.93
N PRO A 256 13.75 -1.50 -22.37
CA PRO A 256 14.00 -0.14 -21.90
C PRO A 256 12.94 0.89 -22.35
N TYR A 257 12.51 1.71 -21.40
CA TYR A 257 11.50 2.73 -21.66
C TYR A 257 12.01 3.84 -22.59
N PRO A 258 11.10 4.55 -23.32
CA PRO A 258 11.41 5.80 -23.98
C PRO A 258 12.02 6.84 -23.00
N PRO A 259 12.83 7.79 -23.47
CA PRO A 259 13.57 8.71 -22.61
C PRO A 259 12.71 9.42 -21.57
N GLU A 260 11.52 9.87 -21.91
CA GLU A 260 10.60 10.58 -21.02
C GLU A 260 10.00 9.68 -19.93
N MET A 261 9.75 8.41 -20.23
CA MET A 261 9.31 7.44 -19.22
C MET A 261 10.48 7.00 -18.33
N GLN A 262 11.68 6.91 -18.89
CA GLN A 262 12.90 6.64 -18.11
C GLN A 262 13.20 7.79 -17.16
N GLU A 263 13.08 9.04 -17.60
CA GLU A 263 13.23 10.23 -16.76
C GLU A 263 12.21 10.23 -15.62
N ALA A 264 10.95 9.91 -15.91
CA ALA A 264 9.90 9.78 -14.89
C ALA A 264 10.24 8.68 -13.86
N ARG A 265 10.67 7.51 -14.35
CA ARG A 265 11.13 6.40 -13.50
C ARG A 265 12.25 6.81 -12.56
N ASP A 266 13.28 7.46 -13.10
CA ASP A 266 14.47 7.84 -12.34
C ASP A 266 14.13 8.91 -11.30
N LYS A 267 13.25 9.86 -11.64
CA LYS A 267 12.76 10.89 -10.72
C LYS A 267 11.97 10.29 -9.56
N VAL A 268 11.01 9.41 -9.82
CA VAL A 268 10.22 8.75 -8.78
C VAL A 268 11.10 7.87 -7.89
N PHE A 269 12.01 7.10 -8.51
CA PHE A 269 12.95 6.26 -7.77
C PHE A 269 13.87 7.07 -6.84
N ALA A 270 14.40 8.20 -7.33
CA ALA A 270 15.21 9.11 -6.50
C ALA A 270 14.40 9.66 -5.32
N ALA A 271 13.15 10.08 -5.53
CA ALA A 271 12.26 10.55 -4.47
C ALA A 271 11.94 9.43 -3.47
N CYS A 272 11.69 8.20 -3.92
CA CYS A 272 11.52 7.04 -3.03
C CYS A 272 12.73 6.85 -2.12
N ARG A 273 13.93 6.87 -2.67
CA ARG A 273 15.16 6.74 -1.88
C ARG A 273 15.36 7.88 -0.88
N GLN A 274 15.04 9.11 -1.27
CA GLN A 274 15.15 10.29 -0.40
C GLN A 274 14.25 10.19 0.82
N HIS A 275 13.05 9.64 0.65
CA HIS A 275 12.03 9.55 1.71
C HIS A 275 11.93 8.17 2.37
N GLY A 276 12.81 7.21 2.02
CA GLY A 276 12.80 5.87 2.60
C GLY A 276 11.57 5.03 2.23
N VAL A 277 10.96 5.32 1.08
CA VAL A 277 9.82 4.60 0.52
C VAL A 277 10.32 3.49 -0.40
N ALA A 278 9.82 2.28 -0.25
CA ALA A 278 10.22 1.16 -1.11
C ALA A 278 9.68 1.35 -2.53
N PHE A 279 10.56 1.29 -3.52
CA PHE A 279 10.16 1.44 -4.93
C PHE A 279 9.69 0.10 -5.51
N LEU A 280 8.55 0.14 -6.21
CA LEU A 280 7.97 -0.99 -6.92
C LEU A 280 8.26 -0.89 -8.42
N GLU A 281 8.79 -1.96 -8.96
CA GLU A 281 9.09 -2.09 -10.39
C GLU A 281 9.00 -3.56 -10.85
N THR A 282 8.78 -3.78 -12.14
CA THR A 282 8.81 -5.12 -12.75
C THR A 282 10.25 -5.64 -12.81
N GLY A 283 10.42 -6.91 -12.45
CA GLY A 283 11.69 -7.64 -12.59
C GLY A 283 11.54 -8.89 -13.43
N THR A 284 12.62 -9.26 -14.15
CA THR A 284 12.74 -10.53 -14.87
C THR A 284 13.89 -11.37 -14.30
N PRO A 285 14.00 -12.66 -14.61
CA PRO A 285 15.15 -13.47 -14.19
C PRO A 285 16.50 -12.85 -14.56
N GLU A 286 16.57 -12.13 -15.68
CA GLU A 286 17.79 -11.51 -16.19
C GLU A 286 18.13 -10.18 -15.48
N THR A 287 17.11 -9.42 -15.06
CA THR A 287 17.30 -8.06 -14.53
C THR A 287 17.20 -7.97 -13.02
N ILE A 288 16.64 -8.98 -12.34
CA ILE A 288 16.31 -8.89 -10.92
C ILE A 288 17.52 -8.58 -10.03
N ALA A 289 18.67 -9.20 -10.27
CA ALA A 289 19.85 -8.96 -9.46
C ALA A 289 20.30 -7.49 -9.54
N GLN A 290 20.35 -6.94 -10.76
CA GLN A 290 20.69 -5.53 -10.97
C GLN A 290 19.71 -4.60 -10.26
N LYS A 291 18.39 -4.82 -10.43
CA LYS A 291 17.35 -3.99 -9.79
C LYS A 291 17.46 -4.01 -8.27
N LEU A 292 17.76 -5.14 -7.67
CA LEU A 292 18.00 -5.26 -6.22
C LEU A 292 19.24 -4.50 -5.77
N ASP A 293 20.33 -4.54 -6.54
CA ASP A 293 21.56 -3.79 -6.28
C ASP A 293 21.35 -2.27 -6.42
N GLU A 294 20.48 -1.83 -7.33
CA GLU A 294 20.03 -0.44 -7.46
C GLU A 294 19.23 0.03 -6.25
N GLY A 295 18.55 -0.88 -5.53
CA GLY A 295 17.75 -0.57 -4.35
C GLY A 295 16.25 -0.74 -4.53
N VAL A 296 15.77 -1.39 -5.61
CA VAL A 296 14.36 -1.76 -5.76
C VAL A 296 14.00 -2.80 -4.70
N ARG A 297 12.88 -2.64 -4.02
CA ARG A 297 12.47 -3.51 -2.89
C ARG A 297 11.08 -4.12 -3.03
N VAL A 298 10.28 -3.67 -3.99
CA VAL A 298 9.00 -4.29 -4.31
C VAL A 298 9.04 -4.72 -5.77
N ILE A 299 8.82 -6.00 -6.04
CA ILE A 299 8.98 -6.57 -7.37
C ILE A 299 7.65 -7.10 -7.87
N ALA A 300 7.19 -6.52 -8.98
CA ALA A 300 6.15 -7.09 -9.79
C ALA A 300 6.70 -8.35 -10.47
N GLY A 301 6.42 -9.50 -9.90
CA GLY A 301 6.94 -10.76 -10.40
C GLY A 301 5.84 -11.61 -11.00
N HIS A 302 5.80 -11.72 -12.31
CA HIS A 302 4.88 -12.63 -12.97
C HIS A 302 5.42 -14.08 -12.99
N CYS A 303 6.62 -14.33 -12.44
CA CYS A 303 7.17 -15.67 -12.40
C CYS A 303 7.95 -15.93 -11.11
N GLU A 304 7.75 -17.14 -10.58
CA GLU A 304 8.41 -17.63 -9.37
C GLU A 304 9.95 -17.65 -9.52
N GLU A 305 10.45 -17.85 -10.73
CA GLU A 305 11.88 -17.91 -10.99
C GLU A 305 12.56 -16.57 -10.70
N THR A 306 11.96 -15.44 -11.08
CA THR A 306 12.45 -14.11 -10.73
C THR A 306 12.61 -13.96 -9.21
N ALA A 307 11.57 -14.37 -8.46
CA ALA A 307 11.62 -14.33 -7.01
C ALA A 307 12.68 -15.27 -6.43
N ARG A 308 12.84 -16.46 -6.97
CA ARG A 308 13.86 -17.43 -6.54
C ARG A 308 15.27 -16.89 -6.71
N ILE A 309 15.56 -16.28 -7.88
CA ILE A 309 16.85 -15.67 -8.17
C ILE A 309 17.11 -14.49 -7.23
N GLY A 310 16.17 -13.57 -7.10
CA GLY A 310 16.32 -12.39 -6.27
C GLY A 310 16.46 -12.72 -4.78
N ARG A 311 15.70 -13.69 -4.27
CA ARG A 311 15.83 -14.20 -2.90
C ARG A 311 17.20 -14.80 -2.63
N ALA A 312 17.74 -15.57 -3.58
CA ALA A 312 19.07 -16.12 -3.48
C ALA A 312 20.15 -15.01 -3.48
N HIS A 313 20.00 -14.02 -4.36
CA HIS A 313 20.89 -12.86 -4.46
C HIS A 313 20.97 -12.08 -3.14
N GLN A 314 19.84 -11.79 -2.51
CA GLN A 314 19.77 -11.08 -1.22
C GLN A 314 20.00 -11.98 0.01
N LYS A 315 20.23 -13.28 -0.16
CA LYS A 315 20.39 -14.26 0.95
C LYS A 315 19.21 -14.20 1.91
N ARG A 316 18.01 -14.35 1.33
CA ARG A 316 16.76 -14.20 2.08
C ARG A 316 16.70 -15.01 3.36
N THR A 317 16.21 -14.39 4.43
CA THR A 317 16.16 -14.95 5.78
C THR A 317 14.86 -15.69 6.10
N LEU A 318 13.74 -15.30 5.48
CA LEU A 318 12.45 -15.96 5.68
C LEU A 318 12.17 -16.98 4.57
N PRO A 319 11.61 -18.16 4.89
CA PRO A 319 11.17 -19.12 3.89
C PRO A 319 10.07 -18.52 2.99
N ALA A 320 10.06 -18.98 1.75
CA ALA A 320 9.04 -18.58 0.76
C ALA A 320 7.77 -19.42 0.92
#